data_a07e0292032516fca75c16d052711eb9
#
_entry.id   a07e0292032516fca75c16d052711eb9
#
_cell.length_a   1.000
_cell.length_b   1.000
_cell.length_c   1.000
_cell.angle_alpha   90.00
_cell.angle_beta   90.00
_cell.angle_gamma   90.00
#
_symmetry.space_group_name_H-M   'P 1'
#
loop_
_entity.id
_entity.type
_entity.pdbx_description
1 polymer ?
#
loop_
_entity_poly.entity_id
_entity_poly.type
_entity_poly.pdbx_seq_one_letter_code
_entity_poly.pdbx_strand_id
1 'polypeptide(L)'
;DGAAKIEGSIVDDSYFGDEGTDSKPVTLKVWAPDAAVSLVKEQVEAFKKAYPNRKFKEISVVAQGEKDAATNMLNDATTAADVFSFPSDQLNKLVDAGVISQVAFKDAVTEANDEGTVKAGTLNGTLYAYPETNDNGYYLVYDKSVVSDEQAQTLEGILDACKKAGKKFIMNAGDGYYACTFAFTAGVKIDGLEKDGITQKFVKYDEDEAVKTLQAFAKLIKDYRGTFQSLDVANIASGFAGGKCGAGIDGSWDTASNQKALGDNFGAAKLPTINVNGTDKQLISIFGYKYIGVNGSSKFPATAQILAHYLAGEECQLQRTEKLGWGPSNKKVQESKAVTDSPVLKAIGEQAKNACIQVNIANTFWDPMANLGNKIIADTCDPSDAAAMKKLLNETISNVRDEG
;
A
#
# COMPACT_ATOMS: atom_id res chain seq x y z
N ASP A 1 -20.90 -20.82 -30.68
CA ASP A 1 -20.53 -19.56 -30.00
C ASP A 1 -19.87 -19.89 -28.68
N GLY A 2 -18.69 -20.52 -28.75
CA GLY A 2 -17.91 -20.83 -27.56
C GLY A 2 -17.04 -19.63 -27.18
N ALA A 3 -17.55 -18.72 -26.35
CA ALA A 3 -16.66 -17.86 -25.58
C ALA A 3 -15.73 -18.80 -24.82
N ALA A 4 -14.43 -18.70 -25.08
CA ALA A 4 -13.44 -19.53 -24.42
C ALA A 4 -13.58 -19.39 -22.90
N LYS A 5 -13.78 -20.51 -22.22
CA LYS A 5 -14.03 -20.54 -20.80
C LYS A 5 -12.72 -20.27 -20.08
N ILE A 6 -12.66 -19.15 -19.38
CA ILE A 6 -11.53 -18.81 -18.53
C ILE A 6 -11.71 -19.58 -17.23
N GLU A 7 -10.85 -20.56 -16.96
CA GLU A 7 -10.81 -21.28 -15.68
C GLU A 7 -9.62 -20.78 -14.87
N GLY A 8 -9.89 -20.05 -13.80
CA GLY A 8 -8.85 -19.44 -12.99
C GLY A 8 -8.02 -18.45 -13.81
N SER A 9 -6.68 -18.59 -13.77
CA SER A 9 -5.74 -17.75 -14.50
C SER A 9 -5.27 -18.36 -15.84
N ILE A 10 -5.78 -19.51 -16.21
CA ILE A 10 -5.49 -20.17 -17.50
C ILE A 10 -6.59 -19.82 -18.48
N VAL A 11 -6.18 -19.32 -19.63
CA VAL A 11 -7.09 -18.94 -20.72
C VAL A 11 -6.96 -19.87 -21.89
N ASP A 12 -7.95 -19.87 -22.78
CA ASP A 12 -7.90 -20.63 -24.02
C ASP A 12 -6.73 -20.19 -24.91
N ASP A 13 -6.10 -21.17 -25.54
CA ASP A 13 -4.92 -20.95 -26.38
C ASP A 13 -5.18 -19.99 -27.55
N SER A 14 -6.43 -19.88 -28.00
CA SER A 14 -6.84 -18.96 -29.09
C SER A 14 -6.61 -17.48 -28.76
N TYR A 15 -6.53 -17.09 -27.49
CA TYR A 15 -6.25 -15.71 -27.11
C TYR A 15 -4.87 -15.20 -27.52
N PHE A 16 -3.90 -16.12 -27.76
CA PHE A 16 -2.58 -15.73 -28.26
C PHE A 16 -2.61 -15.23 -29.72
N GLY A 17 -3.62 -15.59 -30.48
CA GLY A 17 -3.64 -15.30 -31.92
C GLY A 17 -2.43 -15.94 -32.62
N ASP A 18 -1.66 -15.12 -33.35
CA ASP A 18 -0.45 -15.55 -34.07
C ASP A 18 0.83 -15.49 -33.21
N GLU A 19 0.74 -14.96 -31.99
CA GLU A 19 1.91 -14.88 -31.08
C GLU A 19 2.25 -16.27 -30.51
N GLY A 20 3.52 -16.56 -30.44
CA GLY A 20 3.99 -17.86 -30.00
C GLY A 20 3.89 -18.97 -31.03
N THR A 21 3.71 -18.65 -32.31
CA THR A 21 3.85 -19.58 -33.43
C THR A 21 5.33 -19.73 -33.83
N ASP A 22 5.65 -20.71 -34.66
CA ASP A 22 7.01 -20.91 -35.16
C ASP A 22 7.55 -19.69 -35.91
N SER A 23 6.68 -18.96 -36.59
CA SER A 23 7.03 -17.73 -37.33
C SER A 23 7.09 -16.48 -36.46
N LYS A 24 6.46 -16.51 -35.29
CA LYS A 24 6.40 -15.36 -34.35
C LYS A 24 6.61 -15.83 -32.90
N PRO A 25 7.82 -16.35 -32.59
CA PRO A 25 8.14 -16.76 -31.21
C PRO A 25 8.17 -15.54 -30.29
N VAL A 26 7.70 -15.73 -29.07
CA VAL A 26 7.52 -14.64 -28.09
C VAL A 26 8.80 -14.30 -27.35
N THR A 27 9.11 -13.02 -27.28
CA THR A 27 10.12 -12.45 -26.38
C THR A 27 9.48 -11.38 -25.53
N LEU A 28 9.48 -11.57 -24.21
CA LEU A 28 8.94 -10.62 -23.23
C LEU A 28 9.95 -10.30 -22.13
N LYS A 29 9.81 -9.13 -21.56
CA LYS A 29 10.49 -8.68 -20.34
C LYS A 29 9.47 -8.39 -19.25
N VAL A 30 9.74 -8.91 -18.05
CA VAL A 30 8.94 -8.67 -16.84
C VAL A 30 9.76 -7.90 -15.84
N TRP A 31 9.20 -6.83 -15.27
CA TRP A 31 9.77 -6.13 -14.12
C TRP A 31 9.06 -6.58 -12.85
N ALA A 32 9.82 -7.03 -11.88
CA ALA A 32 9.34 -7.41 -10.56
C ALA A 32 10.24 -6.77 -9.48
N PRO A 33 9.72 -6.48 -8.28
CA PRO A 33 10.54 -6.02 -7.18
C PRO A 33 11.58 -7.09 -6.80
N ASP A 34 12.73 -6.67 -6.31
CA ASP A 34 13.87 -7.56 -6.06
C ASP A 34 13.50 -8.79 -5.23
N ALA A 35 12.71 -8.59 -4.16
CA ALA A 35 12.26 -9.70 -3.29
C ALA A 35 11.41 -10.76 -4.01
N ALA A 36 10.77 -10.42 -5.13
CA ALA A 36 9.88 -11.30 -5.88
C ALA A 36 10.53 -11.93 -7.13
N VAL A 37 11.69 -11.46 -7.56
CA VAL A 37 12.31 -11.90 -8.83
C VAL A 37 12.44 -13.41 -8.92
N SER A 38 12.95 -14.05 -7.88
CA SER A 38 13.15 -15.51 -7.86
C SER A 38 11.82 -16.27 -8.03
N LEU A 39 10.79 -15.85 -7.30
CA LEU A 39 9.46 -16.46 -7.39
C LEU A 39 8.81 -16.20 -8.76
N VAL A 40 8.90 -14.99 -9.28
CA VAL A 40 8.34 -14.64 -10.59
C VAL A 40 9.01 -15.45 -11.71
N LYS A 41 10.32 -15.70 -11.62
CA LYS A 41 11.00 -16.61 -12.55
C LYS A 41 10.41 -18.02 -12.54
N GLU A 42 10.13 -18.57 -11.35
CA GLU A 42 9.46 -19.88 -11.22
C GLU A 42 8.04 -19.85 -11.82
N GLN A 43 7.30 -18.77 -11.58
CA GLN A 43 5.95 -18.58 -12.11
C GLN A 43 5.94 -18.45 -13.64
N VAL A 44 6.92 -17.78 -14.21
CA VAL A 44 7.11 -17.71 -15.68
C VAL A 44 7.39 -19.09 -16.27
N GLU A 45 8.19 -19.91 -15.62
CA GLU A 45 8.43 -21.29 -16.08
C GLU A 45 7.14 -22.13 -16.02
N ALA A 46 6.34 -21.97 -14.96
CA ALA A 46 5.03 -22.63 -14.88
C ALA A 46 4.06 -22.13 -15.97
N PHE A 47 4.08 -20.82 -16.26
CA PHE A 47 3.32 -20.23 -17.36
C PHE A 47 3.65 -20.88 -18.70
N LYS A 48 4.92 -21.03 -19.03
CA LYS A 48 5.35 -21.69 -20.27
C LYS A 48 4.84 -23.13 -20.38
N LYS A 49 4.85 -23.86 -19.26
CA LYS A 49 4.35 -25.23 -19.20
C LYS A 49 2.83 -25.32 -19.36
N ALA A 50 2.10 -24.30 -18.92
CA ALA A 50 0.66 -24.21 -19.08
C ALA A 50 0.21 -24.02 -20.54
N TYR A 51 1.10 -23.52 -21.39
CA TYR A 51 0.83 -23.26 -22.81
C TYR A 51 1.85 -23.98 -23.71
N PRO A 52 1.84 -25.32 -23.74
CA PRO A 52 2.87 -26.11 -24.42
C PRO A 52 2.87 -25.98 -25.95
N ASN A 53 1.76 -25.46 -26.50
CA ASN A 53 1.63 -25.28 -27.96
C ASN A 53 2.21 -23.92 -28.44
N ARG A 54 2.67 -23.08 -27.50
CA ARG A 54 3.24 -21.78 -27.83
C ARG A 54 4.76 -21.79 -27.76
N LYS A 55 5.40 -21.00 -28.63
CA LYS A 55 6.85 -20.85 -28.71
C LYS A 55 7.28 -19.59 -27.96
N PHE A 56 7.95 -19.79 -26.83
CA PHE A 56 8.55 -18.71 -26.06
C PHE A 56 10.06 -18.73 -26.27
N LYS A 57 10.57 -17.74 -27.00
CA LYS A 57 12.02 -17.60 -27.21
C LYS A 57 12.69 -17.21 -25.90
N GLU A 58 12.11 -16.21 -25.22
CA GLU A 58 12.60 -15.72 -23.93
C GLU A 58 11.48 -14.96 -23.20
N ILE A 59 11.34 -15.21 -21.91
CA ILE A 59 10.61 -14.34 -20.98
C ILE A 59 11.56 -14.02 -19.83
N SER A 60 12.20 -12.87 -19.91
CA SER A 60 13.16 -12.43 -18.88
C SER A 60 12.45 -11.75 -17.72
N VAL A 61 12.94 -11.99 -16.49
CA VAL A 61 12.47 -11.32 -15.27
C VAL A 61 13.62 -10.51 -14.72
N VAL A 62 13.43 -9.19 -14.63
CA VAL A 62 14.44 -8.24 -14.22
C VAL A 62 13.96 -7.49 -12.97
N ALA A 63 14.87 -7.32 -12.01
CA ALA A 63 14.57 -6.54 -10.81
C ALA A 63 14.34 -5.07 -11.17
N GLN A 64 13.20 -4.53 -10.73
CA GLN A 64 12.86 -3.12 -10.87
C GLN A 64 12.10 -2.71 -9.62
N GLY A 65 12.60 -1.72 -8.90
CA GLY A 65 11.91 -1.13 -7.76
C GLY A 65 10.57 -0.55 -8.19
N GLU A 66 9.52 -0.93 -7.49
CA GLU A 66 8.15 -0.47 -7.80
C GLU A 66 8.03 1.05 -7.73
N LYS A 67 8.75 1.69 -6.81
CA LYS A 67 8.77 3.14 -6.64
C LYS A 67 9.14 3.87 -7.94
N ASP A 68 10.04 3.33 -8.73
CA ASP A 68 10.56 3.93 -9.95
C ASP A 68 9.97 3.35 -11.24
N ALA A 69 9.03 2.42 -11.14
CA ALA A 69 8.48 1.72 -12.29
C ALA A 69 7.83 2.67 -13.31
N ALA A 70 6.94 3.56 -12.86
CA ALA A 70 6.31 4.53 -13.76
C ALA A 70 7.32 5.48 -14.39
N THR A 71 8.28 6.01 -13.63
CA THR A 71 9.31 6.89 -14.16
C THR A 71 10.11 6.19 -15.27
N ASN A 72 10.52 4.95 -15.07
CA ASN A 72 11.29 4.19 -16.05
C ASN A 72 10.44 3.80 -17.27
N MET A 73 9.13 3.53 -17.08
CA MET A 73 8.18 3.34 -18.19
C MET A 73 8.05 4.61 -19.04
N LEU A 74 7.96 5.78 -18.40
CA LEU A 74 7.77 7.06 -19.08
C LEU A 74 9.03 7.55 -19.80
N ASN A 75 10.21 7.14 -19.33
CA ASN A 75 11.48 7.50 -19.98
C ASN A 75 11.59 6.88 -21.37
N ASP A 76 11.26 5.60 -21.50
CA ASP A 76 11.22 4.91 -22.81
C ASP A 76 10.35 3.66 -22.74
N ALA A 77 9.09 3.79 -23.07
CA ALA A 77 8.14 2.67 -23.08
C ALA A 77 8.52 1.57 -24.10
N THR A 78 9.26 1.91 -25.14
CA THR A 78 9.63 0.93 -26.20
C THR A 78 10.70 -0.04 -25.75
N THR A 79 11.54 0.33 -24.80
CA THR A 79 12.61 -0.50 -24.22
C THR A 79 12.29 -0.98 -22.79
N ALA A 80 11.25 -0.45 -22.18
CA ALA A 80 10.76 -0.87 -20.86
C ALA A 80 10.17 -2.28 -20.89
N ALA A 81 9.85 -2.83 -19.72
CA ALA A 81 9.23 -4.14 -19.61
C ALA A 81 7.86 -4.19 -20.28
N ASP A 82 7.51 -5.36 -20.82
CA ASP A 82 6.19 -5.64 -21.38
C ASP A 82 5.13 -5.81 -20.29
N VAL A 83 5.54 -6.38 -19.15
CA VAL A 83 4.72 -6.61 -17.96
C VAL A 83 5.50 -6.09 -16.75
N PHE A 84 4.85 -5.32 -15.90
CA PHE A 84 5.56 -4.64 -14.82
C PHE A 84 4.71 -4.44 -13.57
N SER A 85 5.34 -4.56 -12.39
CA SER A 85 4.71 -4.27 -11.10
C SER A 85 4.85 -2.78 -10.77
N PHE A 86 3.78 -2.19 -10.21
CA PHE A 86 3.78 -0.79 -9.78
C PHE A 86 2.76 -0.54 -8.65
N PRO A 87 2.97 0.47 -7.79
CA PRO A 87 2.01 0.84 -6.75
C PRO A 87 0.87 1.71 -7.31
N SER A 88 -0.26 1.67 -6.63
CA SER A 88 -1.52 2.31 -7.06
C SER A 88 -1.44 3.82 -7.29
N ASP A 89 -0.58 4.54 -6.58
CA ASP A 89 -0.39 5.98 -6.74
C ASP A 89 0.23 6.38 -8.08
N GLN A 90 0.80 5.45 -8.83
CA GLN A 90 1.39 5.68 -10.15
C GLN A 90 0.41 5.48 -11.32
N LEU A 91 -0.79 4.97 -11.05
CA LEU A 91 -1.72 4.59 -12.12
C LEU A 91 -2.12 5.77 -13.03
N ASN A 92 -2.48 6.90 -12.45
CA ASN A 92 -2.86 8.09 -13.22
C ASN A 92 -1.75 8.52 -14.19
N LYS A 93 -0.53 8.59 -13.69
CA LYS A 93 0.64 8.98 -14.48
C LYS A 93 0.84 8.07 -15.70
N LEU A 94 0.66 6.77 -15.52
CA LEU A 94 0.78 5.77 -16.58
C LEU A 94 -0.36 5.87 -17.60
N VAL A 95 -1.58 6.09 -17.14
CA VAL A 95 -2.75 6.24 -18.01
C VAL A 95 -2.70 7.55 -18.79
N ASP A 96 -2.41 8.66 -18.13
CA ASP A 96 -2.31 9.97 -18.78
C ASP A 96 -1.24 10.01 -19.85
N ALA A 97 -0.13 9.32 -19.65
CA ALA A 97 0.94 9.20 -20.64
C ALA A 97 0.62 8.19 -21.76
N GLY A 98 -0.46 7.43 -21.65
CA GLY A 98 -0.86 6.43 -22.64
C GLY A 98 0.08 5.23 -22.76
N VAL A 99 0.86 4.93 -21.71
CA VAL A 99 1.86 3.84 -21.75
C VAL A 99 1.35 2.52 -21.20
N ILE A 100 0.23 2.50 -20.49
CA ILE A 100 -0.38 1.29 -19.94
C ILE A 100 -1.63 0.88 -20.74
N SER A 101 -1.74 -0.40 -21.07
CA SER A 101 -2.91 -0.97 -21.73
C SER A 101 -4.03 -1.26 -20.75
N GLN A 102 -5.27 -1.16 -21.19
CA GLN A 102 -6.40 -1.66 -20.42
C GLN A 102 -6.34 -3.18 -20.27
N VAL A 103 -6.93 -3.69 -19.19
CA VAL A 103 -7.00 -5.12 -18.88
C VAL A 103 -7.90 -5.83 -19.89
N ALA A 104 -7.36 -6.85 -20.56
CA ALA A 104 -8.10 -7.65 -21.55
C ALA A 104 -9.13 -8.59 -20.88
N PHE A 105 -8.81 -9.12 -19.70
CA PHE A 105 -9.65 -10.10 -18.99
C PHE A 105 -10.44 -9.44 -17.84
N LYS A 106 -11.06 -8.29 -18.12
CA LYS A 106 -11.75 -7.44 -17.15
C LYS A 106 -12.74 -8.19 -16.27
N ASP A 107 -13.62 -9.00 -16.85
CA ASP A 107 -14.72 -9.62 -16.11
C ASP A 107 -14.19 -10.68 -15.13
N ALA A 108 -13.26 -11.54 -15.56
CA ALA A 108 -12.63 -12.53 -14.71
C ALA A 108 -11.84 -11.89 -13.57
N VAL A 109 -11.10 -10.81 -13.85
CA VAL A 109 -10.32 -10.07 -12.85
C VAL A 109 -11.23 -9.40 -11.81
N THR A 110 -12.31 -8.76 -12.27
CA THR A 110 -13.28 -8.09 -11.39
C THR A 110 -13.99 -9.08 -10.46
N GLU A 111 -14.37 -10.24 -10.97
CA GLU A 111 -15.03 -11.28 -10.18
C GLU A 111 -14.10 -11.89 -9.13
N ALA A 112 -12.84 -12.12 -9.47
CA ALA A 112 -11.88 -12.84 -8.62
C ALA A 112 -11.28 -12.01 -7.49
N ASN A 113 -11.24 -10.69 -7.62
CA ASN A 113 -10.53 -9.80 -6.70
C ASN A 113 -11.47 -8.93 -5.86
N ASP A 114 -10.97 -8.43 -4.73
CA ASP A 114 -11.75 -7.54 -3.89
C ASP A 114 -12.11 -6.23 -4.60
N GLU A 115 -13.28 -5.69 -4.23
CA GLU A 115 -13.85 -4.52 -4.88
C GLU A 115 -12.96 -3.28 -4.76
N GLY A 116 -12.31 -3.08 -3.62
CA GLY A 116 -11.43 -1.93 -3.38
C GLY A 116 -10.24 -1.92 -4.32
N THR A 117 -9.58 -3.05 -4.48
CA THR A 117 -8.43 -3.19 -5.37
C THR A 117 -8.82 -3.00 -6.83
N VAL A 118 -9.94 -3.56 -7.25
CA VAL A 118 -10.46 -3.39 -8.63
C VAL A 118 -10.83 -1.93 -8.87
N LYS A 119 -11.54 -1.31 -7.95
CA LYS A 119 -11.94 0.11 -8.05
C LYS A 119 -10.73 1.03 -8.15
N ALA A 120 -9.70 0.82 -7.35
CA ALA A 120 -8.47 1.62 -7.37
C ALA A 120 -7.65 1.43 -8.66
N GLY A 121 -7.81 0.31 -9.37
CA GLY A 121 -7.21 0.04 -10.69
C GLY A 121 -8.03 0.54 -11.86
N THR A 122 -9.17 1.19 -11.60
CA THR A 122 -10.14 1.65 -12.62
C THR A 122 -10.14 3.16 -12.70
N LEU A 123 -9.94 3.69 -13.90
CA LEU A 123 -10.05 5.12 -14.20
C LEU A 123 -11.09 5.35 -15.31
N ASN A 124 -12.01 6.27 -15.08
CA ASN A 124 -13.07 6.61 -16.06
C ASN A 124 -13.83 5.38 -16.59
N GLY A 125 -14.09 4.42 -15.69
CA GLY A 125 -14.81 3.18 -16.01
C GLY A 125 -14.00 2.09 -16.71
N THR A 126 -12.69 2.31 -16.93
CA THR A 126 -11.79 1.34 -17.57
C THR A 126 -10.80 0.77 -16.56
N LEU A 127 -10.70 -0.55 -16.48
CA LEU A 127 -9.71 -1.25 -15.66
C LEU A 127 -8.38 -1.31 -16.41
N TYR A 128 -7.34 -0.70 -15.84
CA TYR A 128 -6.01 -0.60 -16.45
C TYR A 128 -4.95 -1.51 -15.82
N ALA A 129 -5.27 -2.13 -14.71
CA ALA A 129 -4.25 -2.86 -13.97
C ALA A 129 -4.79 -4.17 -13.40
N TYR A 130 -3.96 -5.21 -13.42
CA TYR A 130 -4.24 -6.48 -12.79
C TYR A 130 -3.88 -6.39 -11.31
N PRO A 131 -4.81 -6.70 -10.37
CA PRO A 131 -4.51 -6.70 -8.95
C PRO A 131 -3.40 -7.67 -8.58
N GLU A 132 -2.37 -7.20 -7.88
CA GLU A 132 -1.26 -8.02 -7.41
C GLU A 132 -1.34 -8.22 -5.90
N THR A 133 -1.44 -7.12 -5.13
CA THR A 133 -1.54 -7.17 -3.67
C THR A 133 -2.54 -6.16 -3.13
N ASN A 134 -3.04 -6.46 -1.91
CA ASN A 134 -3.90 -5.60 -1.11
C ASN A 134 -3.28 -5.46 0.28
N ASP A 135 -2.09 -4.86 0.38
CA ASP A 135 -1.31 -4.81 1.63
C ASP A 135 -0.38 -3.62 1.77
N ASN A 136 -0.45 -2.65 0.87
CA ASN A 136 0.46 -1.50 0.89
C ASN A 136 0.01 -0.46 1.92
N GLY A 137 0.35 -0.72 3.18
CA GLY A 137 -0.01 0.14 4.29
C GLY A 137 0.85 -0.12 5.52
N TYR A 138 0.58 0.61 6.58
CA TYR A 138 1.23 0.45 7.86
C TYR A 138 0.25 0.00 8.95
N TYR A 139 0.81 -0.60 9.98
CA TYR A 139 0.08 -1.19 11.09
C TYR A 139 0.88 -1.02 12.39
N LEU A 140 0.29 -1.42 13.51
CA LEU A 140 0.98 -1.39 14.81
C LEU A 140 1.81 -2.66 14.99
N VAL A 141 3.11 -2.47 15.26
CA VAL A 141 4.03 -3.53 15.66
C VAL A 141 4.42 -3.31 17.13
N TYR A 142 4.39 -4.34 17.95
CA TYR A 142 4.73 -4.20 19.36
C TYR A 142 5.39 -5.45 19.93
N ASP A 143 6.19 -5.21 20.95
CA ASP A 143 6.80 -6.24 21.79
C ASP A 143 5.79 -6.68 22.85
N LYS A 144 5.27 -7.93 22.74
CA LYS A 144 4.27 -8.47 23.67
C LYS A 144 4.76 -8.57 25.10
N SER A 145 6.08 -8.58 25.33
CA SER A 145 6.65 -8.51 26.67
C SER A 145 6.58 -7.12 27.30
N VAL A 146 6.33 -6.08 26.50
CA VAL A 146 6.21 -4.67 26.93
C VAL A 146 4.76 -4.20 26.90
N VAL A 147 4.07 -4.48 25.79
CA VAL A 147 2.69 -4.04 25.52
C VAL A 147 1.81 -5.27 25.41
N SER A 148 0.78 -5.38 26.23
CA SER A 148 -0.19 -6.46 26.10
C SER A 148 -1.11 -6.23 24.88
N ASP A 149 -1.78 -7.28 24.41
CA ASP A 149 -2.74 -7.17 23.31
C ASP A 149 -3.89 -6.21 23.65
N GLU A 150 -4.28 -6.11 24.91
CA GLU A 150 -5.28 -5.15 25.38
C GLU A 150 -4.75 -3.72 25.35
N GLN A 151 -3.53 -3.48 25.85
CA GLN A 151 -2.89 -2.17 25.83
C GLN A 151 -2.64 -1.67 24.39
N ALA A 152 -2.41 -2.57 23.46
CA ALA A 152 -2.19 -2.26 22.04
C ALA A 152 -3.41 -1.65 21.33
N GLN A 153 -4.59 -1.72 21.91
CA GLN A 153 -5.82 -1.22 21.32
C GLN A 153 -5.95 0.30 21.36
N THR A 154 -5.26 0.97 22.30
CA THR A 154 -5.30 2.42 22.47
C THR A 154 -3.91 3.02 22.45
N LEU A 155 -3.77 4.22 21.85
CA LEU A 155 -2.49 4.92 21.85
C LEU A 155 -2.05 5.28 23.28
N GLU A 156 -2.99 5.64 24.15
CA GLU A 156 -2.78 5.89 25.56
C GLU A 156 -2.20 4.64 26.27
N GLY A 157 -2.78 3.48 26.02
CA GLY A 157 -2.30 2.22 26.60
C GLY A 157 -0.90 1.84 26.14
N ILE A 158 -0.61 2.03 24.86
CA ILE A 158 0.72 1.78 24.29
C ILE A 158 1.78 2.69 24.90
N LEU A 159 1.50 3.99 24.95
CA LEU A 159 2.43 5.00 25.50
C LEU A 159 2.68 4.77 26.99
N ASP A 160 1.63 4.46 27.74
CA ASP A 160 1.75 4.15 29.17
C ASP A 160 2.61 2.88 29.42
N ALA A 161 2.35 1.81 28.68
CA ALA A 161 3.12 0.58 28.78
C ALA A 161 4.59 0.78 28.40
N CYS A 162 4.86 1.49 27.31
CA CYS A 162 6.23 1.81 26.89
C CYS A 162 6.94 2.67 27.94
N LYS A 163 6.28 3.70 28.47
CA LYS A 163 6.84 4.58 29.51
C LYS A 163 7.21 3.79 30.76
N LYS A 164 6.32 2.92 31.24
CA LYS A 164 6.57 2.07 32.42
C LYS A 164 7.74 1.12 32.23
N ALA A 165 7.95 0.62 31.01
CA ALA A 165 9.07 -0.25 30.68
C ALA A 165 10.37 0.50 30.36
N GLY A 166 10.35 1.83 30.33
CA GLY A 166 11.49 2.63 29.90
C GLY A 166 11.82 2.48 28.42
N LYS A 167 10.81 2.17 27.58
CA LYS A 167 10.94 1.94 26.15
C LYS A 167 10.31 3.09 25.36
N LYS A 168 10.66 3.17 24.07
CA LYS A 168 10.10 4.17 23.16
C LYS A 168 8.94 3.60 22.34
N PHE A 169 8.01 4.46 21.96
CA PHE A 169 7.08 4.27 20.87
C PHE A 169 7.59 5.10 19.68
N ILE A 170 7.73 4.47 18.52
CA ILE A 170 8.27 5.14 17.31
C ILE A 170 7.18 5.28 16.26
N MET A 171 7.00 6.53 15.79
CA MET A 171 6.19 6.88 14.63
C MET A 171 6.93 7.97 13.86
N ASN A 172 7.07 7.83 12.55
CA ASN A 172 7.71 8.87 11.73
C ASN A 172 6.73 10.01 11.42
N ALA A 173 6.51 10.89 12.38
CA ALA A 173 5.62 12.04 12.24
C ALA A 173 6.17 13.13 11.28
N GLY A 174 7.43 13.03 10.90
CA GLY A 174 8.08 13.94 9.93
C GLY A 174 8.02 13.47 8.49
N ASP A 175 7.40 12.34 8.23
CA ASP A 175 7.14 11.82 6.88
C ASP A 175 5.64 11.89 6.58
N GLY A 176 5.27 12.59 5.50
CA GLY A 176 3.87 12.80 5.12
C GLY A 176 3.07 11.51 4.95
N TYR A 177 3.72 10.42 4.56
CA TYR A 177 3.09 9.10 4.43
C TYR A 177 2.52 8.59 5.77
N TYR A 178 3.23 8.80 6.88
CA TYR A 178 2.75 8.45 8.22
C TYR A 178 1.99 9.61 8.88
N ALA A 179 2.45 10.84 8.67
CA ALA A 179 1.87 12.03 9.30
C ALA A 179 0.44 12.34 8.85
N CYS A 180 0.04 11.94 7.64
CA CYS A 180 -1.35 12.11 7.17
C CYS A 180 -2.37 11.42 8.09
N THR A 181 -1.95 10.47 8.91
CA THR A 181 -2.79 9.84 9.94
C THR A 181 -3.38 10.87 10.91
N PHE A 182 -2.66 11.93 11.25
CA PHE A 182 -3.18 13.00 12.09
C PHE A 182 -4.39 13.69 11.45
N ALA A 183 -4.27 14.08 10.19
CA ALA A 183 -5.36 14.73 9.46
C ALA A 183 -6.53 13.78 9.19
N PHE A 184 -6.26 12.57 8.77
CA PHE A 184 -7.31 11.59 8.44
C PHE A 184 -8.09 11.15 9.69
N THR A 185 -7.42 10.94 10.82
CA THR A 185 -8.07 10.64 12.10
C THR A 185 -8.94 11.81 12.57
N ALA A 186 -8.51 13.03 12.29
CA ALA A 186 -9.27 14.24 12.57
C ALA A 186 -10.55 14.40 11.71
N GLY A 187 -10.73 13.56 10.70
CA GLY A 187 -11.90 13.55 9.83
C GLY A 187 -11.67 14.18 8.45
N VAL A 188 -10.47 14.67 8.17
CA VAL A 188 -10.10 15.14 6.84
C VAL A 188 -10.06 13.95 5.90
N LYS A 189 -10.75 14.04 4.74
CA LYS A 189 -10.78 12.99 3.73
C LYS A 189 -10.43 13.59 2.37
N ILE A 190 -9.77 12.79 1.56
CA ILE A 190 -9.44 13.13 0.18
C ILE A 190 -10.30 12.30 -0.78
N ASP A 191 -10.57 12.84 -1.96
CA ASP A 191 -11.41 12.20 -2.98
C ASP A 191 -10.81 12.47 -4.38
N GLY A 192 -9.60 11.96 -4.61
CA GLY A 192 -8.90 12.13 -5.88
C GLY A 192 -8.47 13.56 -6.14
N LEU A 193 -8.39 13.91 -7.42
CA LEU A 193 -7.97 15.22 -7.90
C LEU A 193 -9.15 16.01 -8.43
N GLU A 194 -9.01 17.33 -8.43
CA GLU A 194 -9.95 18.24 -9.11
C GLU A 194 -9.87 18.02 -10.65
N LYS A 195 -10.74 18.71 -11.40
CA LYS A 195 -10.82 18.58 -12.85
C LYS A 195 -9.53 18.95 -13.60
N ASP A 196 -8.64 19.71 -12.94
CA ASP A 196 -7.33 20.07 -13.49
C ASP A 196 -6.31 18.90 -13.47
N GLY A 197 -6.64 17.79 -12.79
CA GLY A 197 -5.79 16.61 -12.70
C GLY A 197 -4.56 16.75 -11.81
N ILE A 198 -4.41 17.87 -11.08
CA ILE A 198 -3.23 18.15 -10.25
C ILE A 198 -3.58 18.59 -8.83
N THR A 199 -4.70 19.28 -8.64
CA THR A 199 -5.11 19.81 -7.32
C THR A 199 -5.82 18.73 -6.52
N GLN A 200 -5.38 18.51 -5.27
CA GLN A 200 -6.02 17.55 -4.36
C GLN A 200 -7.44 17.99 -4.02
N LYS A 201 -8.38 17.09 -4.20
CA LYS A 201 -9.76 17.29 -3.78
C LYS A 201 -9.96 16.79 -2.35
N PHE A 202 -10.51 17.64 -1.50
CA PHE A 202 -10.90 17.30 -0.14
C PHE A 202 -12.42 17.17 -0.03
N VAL A 203 -12.87 16.21 0.76
CA VAL A 203 -14.27 16.10 1.17
C VAL A 203 -14.55 17.07 2.31
N LYS A 204 -15.76 17.62 2.36
CA LYS A 204 -16.18 18.48 3.47
C LYS A 204 -16.10 17.72 4.79
N TYR A 205 -15.51 18.32 5.82
CA TYR A 205 -15.36 17.76 7.15
C TYR A 205 -15.78 18.76 8.23
N ASP A 206 -16.00 18.28 9.45
CA ASP A 206 -16.28 19.10 10.62
C ASP A 206 -14.97 19.66 11.17
N GLU A 207 -14.75 20.96 10.97
CA GLU A 207 -13.52 21.65 11.38
C GLU A 207 -13.33 21.67 12.91
N ASP A 208 -14.40 21.87 13.68
CA ASP A 208 -14.32 21.94 15.14
C ASP A 208 -13.93 20.56 15.72
N GLU A 209 -14.52 19.49 15.21
CA GLU A 209 -14.14 18.12 15.59
C GLU A 209 -12.70 17.79 15.15
N ALA A 210 -12.29 18.24 13.97
CA ALA A 210 -10.93 18.05 13.49
C ALA A 210 -9.91 18.72 14.42
N VAL A 211 -10.16 19.97 14.81
CA VAL A 211 -9.30 20.72 15.74
C VAL A 211 -9.20 20.01 17.10
N LYS A 212 -10.31 19.53 17.65
CA LYS A 212 -10.31 18.78 18.93
C LYS A 212 -9.46 17.51 18.84
N THR A 213 -9.53 16.80 17.72
CA THR A 213 -8.74 15.58 17.51
C THR A 213 -7.24 15.91 17.44
N LEU A 214 -6.86 16.94 16.69
CA LEU A 214 -5.46 17.38 16.62
C LEU A 214 -4.93 17.85 17.97
N GLN A 215 -5.75 18.54 18.76
CA GLN A 215 -5.42 18.92 20.14
C GLN A 215 -5.20 17.69 21.02
N ALA A 216 -6.01 16.64 20.87
CA ALA A 216 -5.86 15.38 21.61
C ALA A 216 -4.53 14.70 21.27
N PHE A 217 -4.14 14.64 20.02
CA PHE A 217 -2.82 14.13 19.61
C PHE A 217 -1.68 14.96 20.23
N ALA A 218 -1.73 16.27 20.09
CA ALA A 218 -0.69 17.16 20.60
C ALA A 218 -0.54 17.05 22.12
N LYS A 219 -1.66 16.95 22.84
CA LYS A 219 -1.64 16.79 24.30
C LYS A 219 -1.05 15.46 24.72
N LEU A 220 -1.50 14.37 24.10
CA LEU A 220 -1.01 13.02 24.43
C LEU A 220 0.49 12.91 24.16
N ILE A 221 0.96 13.39 23.02
CA ILE A 221 2.37 13.39 22.66
C ILE A 221 3.20 14.23 23.64
N LYS A 222 2.69 15.39 24.04
CA LYS A 222 3.32 16.24 25.04
C LYS A 222 3.42 15.55 26.40
N ASP A 223 2.35 14.89 26.85
CA ASP A 223 2.32 14.17 28.13
C ASP A 223 3.28 12.98 28.15
N TYR A 224 3.59 12.40 26.99
CA TYR A 224 4.50 11.26 26.81
C TYR A 224 5.77 11.64 26.03
N ARG A 225 6.22 12.86 26.12
CA ARG A 225 7.33 13.39 25.30
C ARG A 225 8.62 12.57 25.40
N GLY A 226 8.94 12.04 26.52
CA GLY A 226 10.11 11.15 26.68
C GLY A 226 9.92 9.75 26.11
N THR A 227 8.71 9.38 25.74
CA THR A 227 8.33 8.03 25.28
C THR A 227 8.02 8.02 23.79
N PHE A 228 7.22 8.99 23.32
CA PHE A 228 6.93 9.16 21.90
C PHE A 228 8.17 9.69 21.18
N GLN A 229 8.59 8.99 20.10
CA GLN A 229 9.75 9.39 19.34
C GLN A 229 9.43 9.36 17.83
N SER A 230 9.67 10.50 17.18
CA SER A 230 9.57 10.59 15.70
C SER A 230 10.90 10.25 15.09
N LEU A 231 10.99 9.07 14.51
CA LEU A 231 12.17 8.55 13.82
C LEU A 231 11.75 7.82 12.56
N ASP A 232 12.67 7.68 11.63
CA ASP A 232 12.51 6.81 10.47
C ASP A 232 12.18 5.38 10.91
N VAL A 233 11.28 4.71 10.17
CA VAL A 233 10.80 3.36 10.49
C VAL A 233 11.94 2.31 10.51
N ALA A 234 13.06 2.57 9.83
CA ALA A 234 14.25 1.74 9.90
C ALA A 234 14.79 1.57 11.35
N ASN A 235 14.43 2.49 12.26
CA ASN A 235 14.81 2.44 13.66
C ASN A 235 13.91 1.53 14.52
N ILE A 236 12.80 1.02 13.98
CA ILE A 236 11.84 0.20 14.76
C ILE A 236 12.43 -1.19 15.04
N ALA A 237 12.78 -1.96 14.01
CA ALA A 237 13.34 -3.29 14.19
C ALA A 237 14.65 -3.26 14.97
N SER A 238 15.54 -2.33 14.67
CA SER A 238 16.80 -2.15 15.44
C SER A 238 16.54 -1.73 16.88
N GLY A 239 15.54 -0.91 17.12
CA GLY A 239 15.10 -0.53 18.46
C GLY A 239 14.54 -1.70 19.26
N PHE A 240 13.79 -2.60 18.65
CA PHE A 240 13.35 -3.85 19.27
C PHE A 240 14.55 -4.75 19.62
N ALA A 241 15.44 -4.97 18.66
CA ALA A 241 16.63 -5.80 18.87
C ALA A 241 17.56 -5.25 19.97
N GLY A 242 17.68 -3.92 20.04
CA GLY A 242 18.48 -3.22 21.07
C GLY A 242 17.77 -3.02 22.40
N GLY A 243 16.54 -3.48 22.55
CA GLY A 243 15.75 -3.32 23.77
C GLY A 243 15.32 -1.88 24.08
N LYS A 244 15.30 -0.99 23.09
CA LYS A 244 14.96 0.44 23.24
C LYS A 244 13.53 0.76 22.82
N CYS A 245 12.93 -0.02 21.95
CA CYS A 245 11.59 0.19 21.41
C CYS A 245 10.59 -0.82 21.98
N GLY A 246 9.41 -0.37 22.38
CA GLY A 246 8.32 -1.22 22.85
C GLY A 246 7.21 -1.39 21.82
N ALA A 247 7.01 -0.40 20.97
CA ALA A 247 6.01 -0.42 19.90
C ALA A 247 6.32 0.63 18.82
N GLY A 248 5.74 0.45 17.66
CA GLY A 248 5.88 1.41 16.55
C GLY A 248 4.83 1.24 15.47
N ILE A 249 4.68 2.26 14.66
CA ILE A 249 3.89 2.22 13.43
C ILE A 249 4.84 1.96 12.26
N ASP A 250 4.67 0.84 11.60
CA ASP A 250 5.59 0.37 10.55
C ASP A 250 4.85 -0.20 9.35
N GLY A 251 5.52 -0.17 8.22
CA GLY A 251 4.97 -0.68 6.96
C GLY A 251 5.01 -2.20 6.85
N SER A 252 4.13 -2.73 6.02
CA SER A 252 4.07 -4.16 5.70
C SER A 252 5.39 -4.73 5.17
N TRP A 253 6.18 -3.89 4.51
CA TRP A 253 7.48 -4.26 3.94
C TRP A 253 8.58 -4.54 4.97
N ASP A 254 8.44 -4.07 6.22
CA ASP A 254 9.40 -4.30 7.31
C ASP A 254 9.02 -5.47 8.24
N THR A 255 7.96 -6.19 7.93
CA THR A 255 7.42 -7.28 8.74
C THR A 255 8.47 -8.34 9.07
N ALA A 256 9.25 -8.80 8.09
CA ALA A 256 10.27 -9.83 8.30
C ALA A 256 11.34 -9.37 9.31
N SER A 257 11.79 -8.12 9.21
CA SER A 257 12.77 -7.53 10.13
C SER A 257 12.23 -7.43 11.56
N ASN A 258 10.98 -7.01 11.71
CA ASN A 258 10.33 -6.92 13.02
C ASN A 258 10.09 -8.30 13.66
N GLN A 259 9.66 -9.27 12.88
CA GLN A 259 9.48 -10.67 13.33
C GLN A 259 10.81 -11.26 13.79
N LYS A 260 11.89 -11.02 13.03
CA LYS A 260 13.23 -11.47 13.40
C LYS A 260 13.71 -10.86 14.74
N ALA A 261 13.45 -9.56 14.94
CA ALA A 261 13.88 -8.85 16.14
C ALA A 261 13.09 -9.29 17.38
N LEU A 262 11.81 -9.61 17.26
CA LEU A 262 10.93 -9.89 18.40
C LEU A 262 10.70 -11.39 18.65
N GLY A 263 10.86 -12.25 17.64
CA GLY A 263 10.60 -13.68 17.79
C GLY A 263 9.16 -13.95 18.29
N ASP A 264 9.05 -14.73 19.36
CA ASP A 264 7.75 -15.09 19.96
C ASP A 264 7.01 -13.92 20.61
N ASN A 265 7.70 -12.80 20.84
CA ASN A 265 7.11 -11.58 21.37
C ASN A 265 6.56 -10.64 20.27
N PHE A 266 6.62 -11.04 19.02
CA PHE A 266 6.08 -10.26 17.94
C PHE A 266 4.57 -10.09 18.05
N GLY A 267 4.12 -8.83 18.19
CA GLY A 267 2.72 -8.43 18.17
C GLY A 267 2.42 -7.59 16.93
N ALA A 268 1.29 -7.84 16.32
CA ALA A 268 0.77 -7.06 15.19
C ALA A 268 -0.72 -6.79 15.39
N ALA A 269 -1.13 -5.54 15.18
CA ALA A 269 -2.52 -5.12 15.27
C ALA A 269 -2.79 -3.98 14.28
N LYS A 270 -4.06 -3.71 14.00
CA LYS A 270 -4.45 -2.45 13.36
C LYS A 270 -3.96 -1.29 14.22
N LEU A 271 -3.87 -0.09 13.65
CA LEU A 271 -3.56 1.12 14.40
C LEU A 271 -4.51 1.27 15.60
N PRO A 272 -4.01 1.81 16.72
CA PRO A 272 -4.83 2.00 17.92
C PRO A 272 -5.89 3.07 17.73
N THR A 273 -6.72 3.24 18.75
CA THR A 273 -7.59 4.41 18.91
C THR A 273 -6.87 5.51 19.68
N ILE A 274 -7.38 6.73 19.60
CA ILE A 274 -7.03 7.85 20.47
C ILE A 274 -8.30 8.37 21.14
N ASN A 275 -8.24 8.66 22.44
CA ASN A 275 -9.35 9.26 23.15
C ASN A 275 -9.42 10.78 22.87
N VAL A 276 -10.57 11.21 22.38
CA VAL A 276 -10.87 12.62 22.09
C VAL A 276 -12.09 13.03 22.92
N ASN A 277 -11.85 13.71 24.02
CA ASN A 277 -12.91 14.19 24.93
C ASN A 277 -13.90 13.08 25.37
N GLY A 278 -13.39 11.89 25.71
CA GLY A 278 -14.17 10.76 26.17
C GLY A 278 -14.65 9.80 25.08
N THR A 279 -14.38 10.07 23.83
CA THR A 279 -14.71 9.19 22.71
C THR A 279 -13.44 8.64 22.08
N ASP A 280 -13.37 7.33 21.95
CA ASP A 280 -12.26 6.67 21.27
C ASP A 280 -12.44 6.77 19.76
N LYS A 281 -11.47 7.39 19.09
CA LYS A 281 -11.42 7.49 17.63
C LYS A 281 -10.36 6.57 17.06
N GLN A 282 -10.74 5.79 16.07
CA GLN A 282 -9.81 4.93 15.33
C GLN A 282 -8.83 5.77 14.51
N LEU A 283 -7.54 5.49 14.63
CA LEU A 283 -6.54 6.10 13.75
C LEU A 283 -6.78 5.64 12.31
N ILE A 284 -6.84 6.61 11.42
CA ILE A 284 -7.08 6.41 9.99
C ILE A 284 -5.75 6.60 9.26
N SER A 285 -5.35 5.58 8.53
CA SER A 285 -4.11 5.58 7.76
C SER A 285 -4.34 5.89 6.29
N ILE A 286 -3.27 5.85 5.51
CA ILE A 286 -3.32 5.74 4.07
C ILE A 286 -3.04 4.29 3.68
N PHE A 287 -3.68 3.81 2.62
CA PHE A 287 -3.59 2.42 2.21
C PHE A 287 -3.54 2.31 0.68
N GLY A 288 -2.63 1.51 0.18
CA GLY A 288 -2.43 1.33 -1.25
C GLY A 288 -2.50 -0.12 -1.68
N TYR A 289 -2.43 -0.27 -2.99
CA TYR A 289 -2.44 -1.54 -3.69
C TYR A 289 -1.24 -1.61 -4.62
N LYS A 290 -0.87 -2.81 -5.00
CA LYS A 290 0.12 -3.03 -6.05
C LYS A 290 -0.53 -3.77 -7.20
N TYR A 291 -0.07 -3.45 -8.38
CA TYR A 291 -0.64 -3.92 -9.63
C TYR A 291 0.43 -4.48 -10.56
N ILE A 292 -0.04 -5.29 -11.48
CA ILE A 292 0.71 -5.71 -12.66
C ILE A 292 0.07 -5.01 -13.85
N GLY A 293 0.87 -4.22 -14.57
CA GLY A 293 0.47 -3.51 -15.79
C GLY A 293 1.04 -4.14 -17.05
N VAL A 294 0.38 -3.86 -18.16
CA VAL A 294 0.83 -4.26 -19.50
C VAL A 294 1.24 -3.02 -20.28
N ASN A 295 2.46 -3.02 -20.80
CA ASN A 295 3.00 -1.96 -21.62
C ASN A 295 2.25 -1.86 -22.96
N GLY A 296 1.66 -0.72 -23.24
CA GLY A 296 0.95 -0.47 -24.51
C GLY A 296 1.83 -0.53 -25.75
N SER A 297 3.16 -0.46 -25.60
CA SER A 297 4.14 -0.56 -26.68
C SER A 297 4.69 -1.99 -26.88
N SER A 298 4.18 -2.98 -26.15
CA SER A 298 4.64 -4.36 -26.30
C SER A 298 4.45 -4.87 -27.73
N LYS A 299 5.44 -5.57 -28.24
CA LYS A 299 5.38 -6.24 -29.55
C LYS A 299 4.57 -7.54 -29.53
N PHE A 300 4.27 -8.03 -28.32
CA PHE A 300 3.48 -9.23 -28.08
C PHE A 300 2.34 -8.92 -27.10
N PRO A 301 1.40 -8.05 -27.50
CA PRO A 301 0.36 -7.54 -26.60
C PRO A 301 -0.58 -8.62 -26.08
N ALA A 302 -0.93 -9.61 -26.89
CA ALA A 302 -1.79 -10.70 -26.45
C ALA A 302 -1.11 -11.56 -25.40
N THR A 303 0.12 -11.98 -25.64
CA THR A 303 0.90 -12.77 -24.67
C THR A 303 1.17 -11.99 -23.39
N ALA A 304 1.48 -10.69 -23.48
CA ALA A 304 1.69 -9.84 -22.32
C ALA A 304 0.44 -9.78 -21.42
N GLN A 305 -0.76 -9.66 -22.02
CA GLN A 305 -2.03 -9.70 -21.27
C GLN A 305 -2.25 -11.05 -20.60
N ILE A 306 -2.01 -12.15 -21.32
CA ILE A 306 -2.18 -13.51 -20.77
C ILE A 306 -1.19 -13.76 -19.62
N LEU A 307 0.06 -13.33 -19.77
CA LEU A 307 1.08 -13.44 -18.72
C LEU A 307 0.71 -12.60 -17.48
N ALA A 308 0.29 -11.37 -17.68
CA ALA A 308 -0.14 -10.49 -16.57
C ALA A 308 -1.33 -11.10 -15.82
N HIS A 309 -2.31 -11.63 -16.55
CA HIS A 309 -3.45 -12.32 -15.97
C HIS A 309 -3.03 -13.56 -15.16
N TYR A 310 -2.10 -14.34 -15.68
CA TYR A 310 -1.55 -15.52 -14.98
C TYR A 310 -0.79 -15.11 -13.70
N LEU A 311 0.12 -14.15 -13.80
CA LEU A 311 0.91 -13.68 -12.66
C LEU A 311 0.06 -13.03 -11.56
N ALA A 312 -1.04 -12.40 -11.92
CA ALA A 312 -2.01 -11.82 -10.99
C ALA A 312 -3.11 -12.81 -10.55
N GLY A 313 -3.09 -14.05 -11.03
CA GLY A 313 -4.12 -15.02 -10.76
C GLY A 313 -4.02 -15.65 -9.37
N GLU A 314 -5.04 -16.44 -9.02
CA GLU A 314 -5.21 -17.06 -7.70
C GLU A 314 -3.96 -17.83 -7.25
N GLU A 315 -3.44 -18.72 -8.10
CA GLU A 315 -2.29 -19.57 -7.75
C GLU A 315 -1.03 -18.74 -7.47
N CYS A 316 -0.72 -17.79 -8.33
CA CYS A 316 0.44 -16.92 -8.15
C CYS A 316 0.30 -16.00 -6.95
N GLN A 317 -0.90 -15.48 -6.66
CA GLN A 317 -1.14 -14.71 -5.44
C GLN A 317 -0.96 -15.57 -4.19
N LEU A 318 -1.48 -16.80 -4.18
CA LEU A 318 -1.29 -17.73 -3.07
C LEU A 318 0.20 -18.01 -2.81
N GLN A 319 0.97 -18.27 -3.86
CA GLN A 319 2.41 -18.47 -3.74
C GLN A 319 3.14 -17.25 -3.17
N ARG A 320 2.76 -16.03 -3.59
CA ARG A 320 3.33 -14.81 -3.03
C ARG A 320 2.99 -14.65 -1.55
N THR A 321 1.76 -14.96 -1.17
CA THR A 321 1.35 -14.93 0.24
C THR A 321 2.13 -15.94 1.07
N GLU A 322 2.25 -17.19 0.61
CA GLU A 322 2.94 -18.25 1.33
C GLU A 322 4.46 -18.03 1.42
N LYS A 323 5.08 -17.56 0.35
CA LYS A 323 6.55 -17.43 0.27
C LYS A 323 7.08 -16.05 0.66
N LEU A 324 6.31 -14.99 0.42
CA LEU A 324 6.74 -13.60 0.65
C LEU A 324 5.94 -12.91 1.76
N GLY A 325 4.83 -13.49 2.22
CA GLY A 325 3.96 -12.87 3.21
C GLY A 325 3.13 -11.70 2.68
N TRP A 326 2.95 -11.61 1.36
CA TRP A 326 2.19 -10.53 0.74
C TRP A 326 0.69 -10.74 0.89
N GLY A 327 -0.05 -9.64 1.15
CA GLY A 327 -1.50 -9.66 1.26
C GLY A 327 -2.16 -9.76 -0.12
N PRO A 328 -3.03 -10.77 -0.32
CA PRO A 328 -3.66 -10.99 -1.61
C PRO A 328 -4.87 -10.10 -1.83
N SER A 329 -5.14 -9.75 -3.09
CA SER A 329 -6.38 -9.14 -3.53
C SER A 329 -7.42 -10.18 -3.95
N ASN A 330 -7.00 -11.37 -4.34
CA ASN A 330 -7.89 -12.47 -4.74
C ASN A 330 -8.73 -12.94 -3.55
N LYS A 331 -10.06 -12.97 -3.71
CA LYS A 331 -11.01 -13.30 -2.64
C LYS A 331 -10.80 -14.70 -2.07
N LYS A 332 -10.51 -15.69 -2.92
CA LYS A 332 -10.25 -17.07 -2.47
C LYS A 332 -8.97 -17.18 -1.69
N VAL A 333 -7.92 -16.47 -2.11
CA VAL A 333 -6.64 -16.45 -1.40
C VAL A 333 -6.79 -15.73 -0.05
N GLN A 334 -7.60 -14.70 0.03
CA GLN A 334 -7.91 -14.01 1.30
C GLN A 334 -8.53 -14.95 2.33
N GLU A 335 -9.24 -15.99 1.91
CA GLU A 335 -9.83 -17.02 2.77
C GLU A 335 -8.86 -18.18 3.10
N SER A 336 -7.68 -18.20 2.51
CA SER A 336 -6.69 -19.26 2.72
C SER A 336 -6.07 -19.21 4.10
N LYS A 337 -5.55 -20.35 4.58
CA LYS A 337 -4.83 -20.44 5.85
C LYS A 337 -3.59 -19.55 5.88
N ALA A 338 -2.93 -19.36 4.75
CA ALA A 338 -1.78 -18.44 4.65
C ALA A 338 -2.12 -17.01 5.08
N VAL A 339 -3.36 -16.57 4.87
CA VAL A 339 -3.87 -15.27 5.33
C VAL A 339 -4.47 -15.36 6.72
N THR A 340 -5.40 -16.28 6.95
CA THR A 340 -6.17 -16.36 8.21
C THR A 340 -5.31 -16.71 9.43
N ASP A 341 -4.22 -17.42 9.24
CA ASP A 341 -3.27 -17.77 10.30
C ASP A 341 -2.16 -16.70 10.48
N SER A 342 -2.13 -15.65 9.64
CA SER A 342 -1.14 -14.58 9.72
C SER A 342 -1.62 -13.42 10.57
N PRO A 343 -1.02 -13.14 11.75
CA PRO A 343 -1.37 -11.98 12.57
C PRO A 343 -1.16 -10.65 11.83
N VAL A 344 -0.14 -10.58 10.98
CA VAL A 344 0.18 -9.39 10.18
C VAL A 344 -0.89 -9.13 9.14
N LEU A 345 -1.24 -10.13 8.33
CA LEU A 345 -2.25 -9.96 7.28
C LEU A 345 -3.63 -9.69 7.87
N LYS A 346 -3.93 -10.23 9.06
CA LYS A 346 -5.13 -9.87 9.82
C LYS A 346 -5.11 -8.39 10.22
N ALA A 347 -3.99 -7.92 10.78
CA ALA A 347 -3.83 -6.53 11.21
C ALA A 347 -3.94 -5.56 10.03
N ILE A 348 -3.28 -5.86 8.91
CA ILE A 348 -3.33 -5.06 7.69
C ILE A 348 -4.75 -5.02 7.12
N GLY A 349 -5.43 -6.17 7.06
CA GLY A 349 -6.81 -6.25 6.58
C GLY A 349 -7.81 -5.46 7.45
N GLU A 350 -7.64 -5.48 8.76
CA GLU A 350 -8.44 -4.67 9.68
C GLU A 350 -8.15 -3.17 9.52
N GLN A 351 -6.87 -2.80 9.34
CA GLN A 351 -6.48 -1.40 9.12
C GLN A 351 -6.97 -0.87 7.77
N ALA A 352 -6.97 -1.68 6.73
CA ALA A 352 -7.46 -1.27 5.41
C ALA A 352 -8.91 -0.75 5.42
N LYS A 353 -9.72 -1.23 6.35
CA LYS A 353 -11.10 -0.73 6.58
C LYS A 353 -11.14 0.66 7.22
N ASN A 354 -10.02 1.11 7.76
CA ASN A 354 -9.85 2.38 8.47
C ASN A 354 -8.72 3.19 7.80
N ALA A 355 -8.84 3.39 6.50
CA ALA A 355 -7.81 4.07 5.73
C ALA A 355 -8.40 4.86 4.55
N CYS A 356 -7.69 5.91 4.16
CA CYS A 356 -7.89 6.54 2.86
C CYS A 356 -7.09 5.79 1.79
N ILE A 357 -7.65 5.66 0.61
CA ILE A 357 -6.98 4.93 -0.48
C ILE A 357 -5.93 5.82 -1.15
N GLN A 358 -4.73 5.29 -1.32
CA GLN A 358 -3.60 5.94 -1.99
C GLN A 358 -3.74 5.85 -3.52
N VAL A 359 -4.75 6.54 -4.03
CA VAL A 359 -5.01 6.67 -5.47
C VAL A 359 -5.30 8.12 -5.77
N ASN A 360 -4.73 8.64 -6.85
CA ASN A 360 -4.94 10.02 -7.28
C ASN A 360 -4.58 11.03 -6.17
N ILE A 361 -3.37 10.86 -5.64
CA ILE A 361 -2.80 11.76 -4.64
C ILE A 361 -2.01 12.86 -5.35
N ALA A 362 -2.27 14.12 -5.01
CA ALA A 362 -1.52 15.24 -5.54
C ALA A 362 -0.04 15.18 -5.12
N ASN A 363 0.86 15.58 -6.00
CA ASN A 363 2.29 15.65 -5.66
C ASN A 363 2.58 16.59 -4.49
N THR A 364 1.75 17.59 -4.30
CA THR A 364 1.81 18.57 -3.21
C THR A 364 1.29 18.06 -1.87
N PHE A 365 0.79 16.81 -1.79
CA PHE A 365 0.14 16.28 -0.59
C PHE A 365 1.13 16.00 0.56
N TRP A 366 2.29 15.46 0.26
CA TRP A 366 3.17 14.84 1.24
C TRP A 366 3.91 15.83 2.15
N ASP A 367 4.51 16.87 1.59
CA ASP A 367 5.27 17.85 2.37
C ASP A 367 4.43 18.64 3.37
N PRO A 368 3.24 19.14 3.02
CA PRO A 368 2.37 19.79 4.02
C PRO A 368 1.91 18.83 5.12
N MET A 369 1.68 17.55 4.82
CA MET A 369 1.35 16.55 5.84
C MET A 369 2.52 16.28 6.77
N ALA A 370 3.75 16.20 6.25
CA ALA A 370 4.96 16.11 7.06
C ALA A 370 5.13 17.34 7.97
N ASN A 371 4.87 18.54 7.45
CA ASN A 371 4.90 19.76 8.24
C ASN A 371 3.84 19.75 9.36
N LEU A 372 2.62 19.28 9.08
CA LEU A 372 1.58 19.11 10.09
C LEU A 372 2.07 18.22 11.23
N GLY A 373 2.63 17.06 10.89
CA GLY A 373 3.17 16.12 11.87
C GLY A 373 4.26 16.75 12.74
N ASN A 374 5.25 17.40 12.11
CA ASN A 374 6.33 18.08 12.82
C ASN A 374 5.82 19.19 13.77
N LYS A 375 4.80 19.93 13.37
CA LYS A 375 4.22 20.99 14.20
C LYS A 375 3.44 20.43 15.39
N ILE A 376 2.69 19.33 15.20
CA ILE A 376 1.94 18.69 16.29
C ILE A 376 2.86 18.15 17.38
N ILE A 377 4.00 17.55 17.00
CA ILE A 377 4.94 16.95 17.96
C ILE A 377 5.96 17.92 18.53
N ALA A 378 6.02 19.16 18.03
CA ALA A 378 7.02 20.14 18.46
C ALA A 378 6.85 20.53 19.94
N ASP A 379 7.97 20.80 20.61
CA ASP A 379 7.98 21.31 22.00
C ASP A 379 7.23 22.63 22.13
N THR A 380 7.21 23.42 21.08
CA THR A 380 6.53 24.72 21.00
C THR A 380 5.03 24.61 20.78
N CYS A 381 4.50 23.41 20.48
CA CYS A 381 3.06 23.22 20.30
C CYS A 381 2.33 23.33 21.63
N ASP A 382 1.37 24.25 21.70
CA ASP A 382 0.43 24.35 22.83
C ASP A 382 -0.87 23.60 22.49
N PRO A 383 -1.12 22.42 23.07
CA PRO A 383 -2.33 21.63 22.78
C PRO A 383 -3.64 22.34 23.17
N SER A 384 -3.58 23.35 24.07
CA SER A 384 -4.77 24.10 24.51
C SER A 384 -5.17 25.24 23.58
N ASP A 385 -4.28 25.61 22.65
CA ASP A 385 -4.54 26.70 21.70
C ASP A 385 -5.31 26.21 20.48
N ALA A 386 -6.63 26.18 20.57
CA ALA A 386 -7.52 25.76 19.48
C ALA A 386 -7.39 26.64 18.24
N ALA A 387 -7.18 27.97 18.41
CA ALA A 387 -7.06 28.88 17.28
C ALA A 387 -5.78 28.62 16.47
N ALA A 388 -4.66 28.37 17.16
CA ALA A 388 -3.40 27.97 16.50
C ALA A 388 -3.54 26.64 15.77
N MET A 389 -4.23 25.67 16.36
CA MET A 389 -4.45 24.35 15.75
C MET A 389 -5.35 24.46 14.51
N LYS A 390 -6.41 25.28 14.56
CA LYS A 390 -7.27 25.57 13.42
C LYS A 390 -6.49 26.23 12.28
N LYS A 391 -5.65 27.21 12.60
CA LYS A 391 -4.77 27.86 11.63
C LYS A 391 -3.82 26.86 10.96
N LEU A 392 -3.18 25.99 11.74
CA LEU A 392 -2.29 24.94 11.24
C LEU A 392 -3.00 23.99 10.29
N LEU A 393 -4.21 23.56 10.64
CA LEU A 393 -5.02 22.67 9.78
C LEU A 393 -5.36 23.35 8.45
N ASN A 394 -5.82 24.59 8.50
CA ASN A 394 -6.20 25.35 7.30
C ASN A 394 -5.00 25.63 6.39
N GLU A 395 -3.86 25.99 6.97
CA GLU A 395 -2.60 26.16 6.22
C GLU A 395 -2.15 24.86 5.58
N THR A 396 -2.29 23.74 6.27
CA THR A 396 -1.94 22.42 5.72
C THR A 396 -2.77 22.11 4.48
N ILE A 397 -4.08 22.27 4.54
CA ILE A 397 -4.98 22.01 3.41
C ILE A 397 -4.71 22.98 2.26
N SER A 398 -4.55 24.28 2.57
CA SER A 398 -4.22 25.30 1.57
C SER A 398 -2.90 24.99 0.86
N ASN A 399 -1.87 24.57 1.60
CA ASN A 399 -0.57 24.20 1.01
C ASN A 399 -0.65 22.94 0.16
N VAL A 400 -1.46 21.95 0.55
CA VAL A 400 -1.71 20.77 -0.29
C VAL A 400 -2.37 21.16 -1.60
N ARG A 401 -3.30 22.12 -1.58
CA ARG A 401 -3.99 22.63 -2.76
C ARG A 401 -3.17 23.66 -3.55
N ASP A 402 -2.02 24.05 -3.04
CA ASP A 402 -1.17 25.10 -3.60
C ASP A 402 -1.90 26.45 -3.78
N GLU A 403 -2.79 26.73 -2.84
CA GLU A 403 -3.52 27.99 -2.74
C GLU A 403 -2.65 28.96 -1.91
N GLY A 404 -1.72 29.62 -2.58
CA GLY A 404 -0.79 30.58 -1.96
C GLY A 404 -1.44 31.86 -1.47
#